data_5cbfa11006a8901a0d56d1812369efcd
#
_entry.id   5cbfa11006a8901a0d56d1812369efcd
#
_cell.length_a   1.000
_cell.length_b   1.000
_cell.length_c   1.000
_cell.angle_alpha   90.00
_cell.angle_beta   90.00
_cell.angle_gamma   90.00
#
_symmetry.space_group_name_H-M   'P 1'
#
loop_
_entity.id
_entity.type
_entity.pdbx_description
1 polymer ?
#
loop_
_entity_poly.entity_id
_entity_poly.type
_entity_poly.pdbx_seq_one_letter_code
_entity_poly.pdbx_strand_id
1 'polypeptide(L)'
;MLSSQNDSGAKTADAAVSIKYYNRSVYYPGDTADNPISVRITVKNTGTDTLRFKLADDRMFSIDFNAFTVRNTSLPQTENLIEKRTTNRTVYFREIALEQGEEYSFVENVRDYLSVDAPSVYYMEATFYPELYKSKNISVKSNRLTLEVRPSPSAAASSAIPVSGGAMDTLAPQAISPDKVVEQTITARQKSHWDQYFLYMDIEALLQRNPTLKKRYAAVS
;
A
#
# COMPACT_ATOMS: atom_id res chain seq x y z
N MET A 1 -32.65 42.78 13.49
CA MET A 1 -32.54 41.76 12.41
C MET A 1 -31.30 40.92 12.71
N LEU A 2 -31.50 39.78 13.33
CA LEU A 2 -30.43 38.83 13.61
C LEU A 2 -30.22 37.99 12.34
N SER A 3 -29.06 38.16 11.72
CA SER A 3 -28.63 37.31 10.62
C SER A 3 -28.33 35.94 11.19
N SER A 4 -29.14 34.95 10.83
CA SER A 4 -28.84 33.55 11.12
C SER A 4 -27.65 33.14 10.27
N GLN A 5 -26.50 32.95 10.90
CA GLN A 5 -25.38 32.20 10.30
C GLN A 5 -25.87 30.76 10.05
N ASN A 6 -26.08 30.46 8.78
CA ASN A 6 -26.20 29.06 8.36
C ASN A 6 -24.91 28.31 8.69
N ASP A 7 -24.95 27.54 9.75
CA ASP A 7 -23.94 26.56 10.08
C ASP A 7 -24.03 25.44 9.02
N SER A 8 -23.27 25.59 7.94
CA SER A 8 -23.15 24.57 6.90
C SER A 8 -22.27 23.42 7.41
N GLY A 9 -22.76 22.74 8.42
CA GLY A 9 -22.17 21.47 8.83
C GLY A 9 -22.24 20.51 7.63
N ALA A 10 -21.08 20.04 7.17
CA ALA A 10 -21.00 19.06 6.09
C ALA A 10 -22.02 17.95 6.33
N LYS A 11 -22.99 17.81 5.44
CA LYS A 11 -23.94 16.70 5.46
C LYS A 11 -23.16 15.43 5.08
N THR A 12 -22.71 14.68 6.06
CA THR A 12 -21.96 13.42 5.88
C THR A 12 -22.71 12.38 5.06
N ALA A 13 -24.02 12.53 4.92
CA ALA A 13 -24.85 11.65 4.09
C ALA A 13 -24.49 11.69 2.60
N ASP A 14 -23.85 12.76 2.14
CA ASP A 14 -23.55 13.01 0.74
C ASP A 14 -22.08 12.63 0.36
N ALA A 15 -21.29 12.21 1.32
CA ALA A 15 -19.91 11.77 1.10
C ALA A 15 -19.80 10.25 1.04
N ALA A 16 -19.36 9.70 -0.08
CA ALA A 16 -18.96 8.31 -0.18
C ALA A 16 -17.43 8.21 -0.13
N VAL A 17 -16.93 7.33 0.73
CA VAL A 17 -15.49 7.05 0.83
C VAL A 17 -15.21 5.64 0.36
N SER A 18 -14.22 5.47 -0.50
CA SER A 18 -13.78 4.17 -0.95
C SER A 18 -12.26 4.03 -0.87
N ILE A 19 -11.80 2.80 -0.64
CA ILE A 19 -10.40 2.46 -0.62
C ILE A 19 -10.09 1.34 -1.61
N LYS A 20 -8.91 1.40 -2.22
CA LYS A 20 -8.37 0.34 -3.09
C LYS A 20 -6.84 0.34 -3.01
N TYR A 21 -6.23 -0.82 -3.26
CA TYR A 21 -4.77 -0.88 -3.37
C TYR A 21 -4.28 -0.01 -4.52
N TYR A 22 -3.18 0.70 -4.28
CA TYR A 22 -2.59 1.58 -5.28
C TYR A 22 -1.77 0.79 -6.31
N ASN A 23 -0.94 -0.14 -5.86
CA ASN A 23 0.02 -0.84 -6.72
C ASN A 23 0.04 -2.36 -6.59
N ARG A 24 -0.28 -2.96 -5.44
CA ARG A 24 -0.28 -4.41 -5.24
C ARG A 24 -1.27 -4.84 -4.17
N SER A 25 -1.64 -6.12 -4.18
CA SER A 25 -2.59 -6.73 -3.23
C SER A 25 -1.96 -7.78 -2.31
N VAL A 26 -0.72 -8.21 -2.57
CA VAL A 26 0.00 -9.20 -1.76
C VAL A 26 1.23 -8.55 -1.14
N TYR A 27 1.39 -8.72 0.17
CA TYR A 27 2.45 -8.10 0.97
C TYR A 27 3.18 -9.15 1.81
N TYR A 28 4.39 -8.83 2.24
CA TYR A 28 5.22 -9.65 3.11
C TYR A 28 5.55 -8.88 4.39
N PRO A 29 5.74 -9.54 5.55
CA PRO A 29 6.28 -8.91 6.73
C PRO A 29 7.68 -8.37 6.40
N GLY A 30 8.02 -7.23 6.92
CA GLY A 30 9.34 -6.67 6.71
C GLY A 30 9.37 -5.18 6.87
N ASP A 31 10.53 -4.60 6.59
CA ASP A 31 10.78 -3.19 6.74
C ASP A 31 9.78 -2.33 5.97
N THR A 32 9.29 -1.32 6.64
CA THR A 32 8.27 -0.39 6.14
C THR A 32 8.74 0.44 4.96
N ALA A 33 10.03 0.80 4.92
CA ALA A 33 10.61 1.63 3.87
C ALA A 33 10.59 0.93 2.50
N ASP A 34 10.90 -0.36 2.47
CA ASP A 34 10.99 -1.15 1.24
C ASP A 34 9.67 -1.83 0.85
N ASN A 35 8.68 -1.86 1.76
CA ASN A 35 7.44 -2.60 1.56
C ASN A 35 6.19 -1.84 2.03
N PRO A 36 5.90 -0.64 1.50
CA PRO A 36 4.73 0.13 1.87
C PRO A 36 3.43 -0.57 1.45
N ILE A 37 2.41 -0.49 2.29
CA ILE A 37 1.05 -0.91 1.95
C ILE A 37 0.29 0.32 1.47
N SER A 38 0.48 0.67 0.20
CA SER A 38 -0.10 1.87 -0.40
C SER A 38 -1.56 1.66 -0.78
N VAL A 39 -2.43 2.47 -0.20
CA VAL A 39 -3.87 2.46 -0.44
C VAL A 39 -4.30 3.81 -0.97
N ARG A 40 -5.06 3.81 -2.05
CA ARG A 40 -5.74 5.00 -2.56
C ARG A 40 -7.06 5.14 -1.86
N ILE A 41 -7.28 6.31 -1.27
CA ILE A 41 -8.52 6.73 -0.67
C ILE A 41 -9.20 7.69 -1.66
N THR A 42 -10.49 7.48 -1.93
CA THR A 42 -11.28 8.35 -2.78
C THR A 42 -12.49 8.82 -1.99
N VAL A 43 -12.65 10.14 -1.89
CA VAL A 43 -13.84 10.80 -1.35
C VAL A 43 -14.63 11.33 -2.52
N LYS A 44 -15.90 10.94 -2.65
CA LYS A 44 -16.78 11.32 -3.73
C LYS A 44 -18.01 12.05 -3.18
N ASN A 45 -18.40 13.13 -3.84
CA ASN A 45 -19.68 13.77 -3.58
C ASN A 45 -20.80 13.01 -4.31
N THR A 46 -21.68 12.36 -3.55
CA THR A 46 -22.86 11.64 -4.05
C THR A 46 -24.15 12.44 -3.87
N GLY A 47 -24.08 13.59 -3.21
CA GLY A 47 -25.18 14.51 -3.02
C GLY A 47 -25.38 15.46 -4.20
N THR A 48 -26.36 16.34 -4.06
CA THR A 48 -26.69 17.39 -5.05
C THR A 48 -26.01 18.72 -4.76
N ASP A 49 -25.66 18.95 -3.50
CA ASP A 49 -25.03 20.18 -3.04
C ASP A 49 -23.48 20.03 -3.05
N THR A 50 -22.76 21.15 -3.09
CA THR A 50 -21.30 21.15 -2.96
C THR A 50 -20.87 20.56 -1.63
N LEU A 51 -20.11 19.45 -1.66
CA LEU A 51 -19.51 18.83 -0.48
C LEU A 51 -18.21 19.56 -0.11
N ARG A 52 -18.15 20.09 1.13
CA ARG A 52 -16.95 20.73 1.66
C ARG A 52 -16.39 19.93 2.81
N PHE A 53 -15.07 19.75 2.82
CA PHE A 53 -14.37 19.09 3.91
C PHE A 53 -12.96 19.64 4.10
N LYS A 54 -12.42 19.46 5.30
CA LYS A 54 -11.06 19.83 5.67
C LYS A 54 -10.13 18.64 5.47
N LEU A 55 -9.03 18.88 4.80
CA LEU A 55 -8.00 17.88 4.59
C LEU A 55 -6.70 18.36 5.23
N ALA A 56 -6.29 17.70 6.32
CA ALA A 56 -5.05 18.03 7.00
C ALA A 56 -3.83 17.80 6.10
N ASP A 57 -2.78 18.60 6.24
CA ASP A 57 -1.51 18.38 5.54
C ASP A 57 -0.86 17.07 6.01
N ASP A 58 -0.87 16.81 7.33
CA ASP A 58 -0.62 15.48 7.88
C ASP A 58 -1.93 14.67 7.88
N ARG A 59 -2.05 13.74 6.94
CA ARG A 59 -3.25 12.93 6.70
C ARG A 59 -3.73 12.12 7.90
N MET A 60 -2.85 11.86 8.86
CA MET A 60 -3.19 11.18 10.13
C MET A 60 -4.28 11.90 10.94
N PHE A 61 -4.55 13.18 10.64
CA PHE A 61 -5.66 13.94 11.23
C PHE A 61 -6.93 13.95 10.39
N SER A 62 -6.91 13.39 9.17
CA SER A 62 -8.09 13.32 8.28
C SER A 62 -8.56 11.92 8.00
N ILE A 63 -7.70 10.90 8.19
CA ILE A 63 -8.03 9.51 7.92
C ILE A 63 -7.47 8.59 9.01
N ASP A 64 -8.16 7.49 9.26
CA ASP A 64 -7.73 6.40 10.10
C ASP A 64 -7.92 5.06 9.39
N PHE A 65 -7.13 4.06 9.75
CA PHE A 65 -7.28 2.69 9.29
C PHE A 65 -7.56 1.78 10.46
N ASN A 66 -8.51 0.86 10.29
CA ASN A 66 -8.78 -0.22 11.22
C ASN A 66 -8.63 -1.53 10.46
N ALA A 67 -7.86 -2.45 10.99
CA ALA A 67 -7.71 -3.76 10.42
C ALA A 67 -7.90 -4.85 11.48
N PHE A 68 -8.54 -5.93 11.09
CA PHE A 68 -8.90 -7.03 11.96
C PHE A 68 -8.43 -8.35 11.34
N THR A 69 -7.93 -9.24 12.17
CA THR A 69 -7.66 -10.62 11.78
C THR A 69 -8.98 -11.37 11.53
N VAL A 70 -8.90 -12.55 10.93
CA VAL A 70 -10.06 -13.47 10.78
C VAL A 70 -10.69 -13.86 12.13
N ARG A 71 -9.96 -13.71 13.23
CA ARG A 71 -10.46 -13.92 14.61
C ARG A 71 -11.03 -12.66 15.24
N ASN A 72 -11.26 -11.61 14.46
CA ASN A 72 -11.76 -10.31 14.90
C ASN A 72 -10.86 -9.59 15.94
N THR A 73 -9.56 -9.87 15.92
CA THR A 73 -8.58 -9.15 16.73
C THR A 73 -8.09 -7.94 15.95
N SER A 74 -8.22 -6.75 16.54
CA SER A 74 -7.76 -5.49 15.92
C SER A 74 -6.24 -5.42 15.91
N LEU A 75 -5.68 -4.90 14.83
CA LEU A 75 -4.28 -4.51 14.78
C LEU A 75 -4.03 -3.26 15.62
N PRO A 76 -2.87 -3.18 16.32
CA PRO A 76 -2.52 -1.99 17.08
C PRO A 76 -2.15 -0.83 16.15
N GLN A 77 -2.41 0.38 16.61
CA GLN A 77 -1.92 1.60 15.97
C GLN A 77 -0.40 1.74 16.19
N THR A 78 0.27 2.41 15.25
CA THR A 78 1.70 2.72 15.39
C THR A 78 1.94 3.73 16.50
N GLU A 79 3.10 3.65 17.14
CA GLU A 79 3.53 4.62 18.17
C GLU A 79 3.55 6.05 17.61
N ASN A 80 4.02 6.22 16.37
CA ASN A 80 4.05 7.52 15.68
C ASN A 80 2.65 8.13 15.53
N LEU A 81 1.64 7.33 15.15
CA LEU A 81 0.25 7.82 15.06
C LEU A 81 -0.28 8.24 16.42
N ILE A 82 -0.03 7.41 17.45
CA ILE A 82 -0.45 7.70 18.83
C ILE A 82 0.21 8.99 19.33
N GLU A 83 1.53 9.12 19.17
CA GLU A 83 2.29 10.31 19.57
C GLU A 83 1.74 11.56 18.89
N LYS A 84 1.57 11.53 17.54
CA LYS A 84 1.05 12.67 16.79
C LYS A 84 -0.33 13.12 17.26
N ARG A 85 -1.21 12.17 17.58
CA ARG A 85 -2.60 12.45 17.99
C ARG A 85 -2.77 12.79 19.47
N THR A 86 -1.80 12.47 20.31
CA THR A 86 -1.81 12.78 21.76
C THR A 86 -1.04 14.04 22.11
N THR A 87 -0.10 14.44 21.24
CA THR A 87 0.69 15.67 21.45
C THR A 87 -0.13 16.89 21.02
N ASN A 88 -0.10 17.95 21.85
CA ASN A 88 -0.73 19.23 21.50
C ASN A 88 0.10 19.95 20.43
N ARG A 89 -0.36 19.87 19.17
CA ARG A 89 0.28 20.51 18.02
C ARG A 89 -0.76 21.21 17.12
N THR A 90 -0.33 22.21 16.40
CA THR A 90 -1.17 22.87 15.40
C THR A 90 -1.33 21.95 14.20
N VAL A 91 -2.60 21.71 13.79
CA VAL A 91 -2.92 20.95 12.60
C VAL A 91 -3.23 21.92 11.47
N TYR A 92 -2.36 21.94 10.46
CA TYR A 92 -2.59 22.69 9.23
C TYR A 92 -3.48 21.88 8.29
N PHE A 93 -4.41 22.54 7.63
CA PHE A 93 -5.35 21.90 6.70
C PHE A 93 -5.73 22.85 5.58
N ARG A 94 -6.22 22.28 4.50
CA ARG A 94 -6.87 22.99 3.41
C ARG A 94 -8.33 22.55 3.30
N GLU A 95 -9.20 23.45 2.86
CA GLU A 95 -10.58 23.14 2.55
C GLU A 95 -10.68 22.66 1.10
N ILE A 96 -11.36 21.53 0.90
CA ILE A 96 -11.67 20.93 -0.40
C ILE A 96 -13.17 21.09 -0.63
N ALA A 97 -13.56 21.56 -1.82
CA ALA A 97 -14.93 21.62 -2.27
C ALA A 97 -15.09 20.70 -3.48
N LEU A 98 -16.10 19.84 -3.47
CA LEU A 98 -16.43 18.93 -4.56
C LEU A 98 -17.85 19.22 -5.02
N GLU A 99 -18.03 19.49 -6.30
CA GLU A 99 -19.35 19.58 -6.91
C GLU A 99 -19.98 18.19 -7.04
N GLN A 100 -21.26 18.14 -7.39
CA GLN A 100 -21.99 16.87 -7.55
C GLN A 100 -21.24 15.91 -8.47
N GLY A 101 -20.98 14.70 -8.00
CA GLY A 101 -20.30 13.63 -8.74
C GLY A 101 -18.78 13.74 -8.80
N GLU A 102 -18.18 14.86 -8.37
CA GLU A 102 -16.74 15.01 -8.29
C GLU A 102 -16.13 14.15 -7.20
N GLU A 103 -14.85 13.79 -7.40
CA GLU A 103 -14.10 13.00 -6.45
C GLU A 103 -12.68 13.56 -6.22
N TYR A 104 -12.19 13.37 -5.02
CA TYR A 104 -10.82 13.68 -4.62
C TYR A 104 -10.13 12.42 -4.12
N SER A 105 -8.94 12.13 -4.65
CA SER A 105 -8.18 10.94 -4.27
C SER A 105 -6.79 11.28 -3.77
N PHE A 106 -6.33 10.52 -2.79
CA PHE A 106 -4.96 10.57 -2.28
C PHE A 106 -4.49 9.17 -1.89
N VAL A 107 -3.19 9.01 -1.68
CA VAL A 107 -2.58 7.71 -1.36
C VAL A 107 -1.91 7.81 0.00
N GLU A 108 -2.16 6.80 0.84
CA GLU A 108 -1.55 6.67 2.17
C GLU A 108 -0.89 5.29 2.33
N ASN A 109 0.13 5.24 3.15
CA ASN A 109 0.75 3.98 3.55
C ASN A 109 0.12 3.49 4.86
N VAL A 110 -0.56 2.35 4.80
CA VAL A 110 -1.25 1.77 5.98
C VAL A 110 -0.31 1.49 7.13
N ARG A 111 0.97 1.19 6.84
CA ARG A 111 1.98 0.93 7.88
C ARG A 111 2.34 2.15 8.72
N ASP A 112 2.00 3.35 8.26
CA ASP A 112 2.17 4.56 9.08
C ASP A 112 1.10 4.66 10.17
N TYR A 113 -0.01 3.94 10.02
CA TYR A 113 -1.16 3.92 10.92
C TYR A 113 -1.24 2.66 11.78
N LEU A 114 -0.92 1.49 11.21
CA LEU A 114 -1.10 0.18 11.83
C LEU A 114 0.19 -0.64 11.80
N SER A 115 0.49 -1.32 12.91
CA SER A 115 1.60 -2.29 12.97
C SER A 115 1.16 -3.60 12.32
N VAL A 116 1.70 -3.87 11.12
CA VAL A 116 1.39 -5.05 10.29
C VAL A 116 2.62 -5.95 10.26
N ASP A 117 2.86 -6.70 11.35
CA ASP A 117 4.11 -7.42 11.58
C ASP A 117 4.01 -8.93 11.36
N ALA A 118 2.80 -9.46 11.33
CA ALA A 118 2.56 -10.90 11.22
C ALA A 118 1.94 -11.29 9.88
N PRO A 119 2.32 -12.44 9.30
CA PRO A 119 1.63 -13.01 8.16
C PRO A 119 0.20 -13.39 8.55
N SER A 120 -0.77 -12.89 7.82
CA SER A 120 -2.19 -13.22 8.03
C SER A 120 -3.05 -12.63 6.91
N VAL A 121 -4.32 -12.96 6.95
CA VAL A 121 -5.36 -12.26 6.20
C VAL A 121 -6.06 -11.30 7.16
N TYR A 122 -6.05 -10.02 6.79
CA TYR A 122 -6.69 -8.95 7.55
C TYR A 122 -7.84 -8.36 6.75
N TYR A 123 -8.88 -7.94 7.45
CA TYR A 123 -9.96 -7.14 6.87
C TYR A 123 -9.76 -5.70 7.31
N MET A 124 -9.58 -4.81 6.36
CA MET A 124 -9.22 -3.41 6.58
C MET A 124 -10.33 -2.49 6.10
N GLU A 125 -10.61 -1.46 6.89
CA GLU A 125 -11.52 -0.36 6.58
C GLU A 125 -10.80 0.96 6.87
N ALA A 126 -11.13 2.01 6.13
CA ALA A 126 -10.71 3.36 6.45
C ALA A 126 -11.87 4.17 7.03
N THR A 127 -11.54 5.10 7.90
CA THR A 127 -12.48 6.07 8.47
C THR A 127 -11.98 7.47 8.12
N PHE A 128 -12.76 8.21 7.35
CA PHE A 128 -12.46 9.58 6.95
C PHE A 128 -13.16 10.57 7.89
N TYR A 129 -12.42 11.62 8.29
CA TYR A 129 -12.89 12.70 9.17
C TYR A 129 -12.98 14.01 8.40
N PRO A 130 -14.14 14.38 7.83
CA PRO A 130 -14.30 15.58 7.02
C PRO A 130 -14.08 16.90 7.78
N GLU A 131 -14.20 16.87 9.10
CA GLU A 131 -13.94 18.03 9.99
C GLU A 131 -12.69 17.84 10.85
N LEU A 132 -11.76 16.96 10.43
CA LEU A 132 -10.57 16.51 11.14
C LEU A 132 -10.86 15.60 12.34
N TYR A 133 -9.85 14.82 12.70
CA TYR A 133 -9.89 13.88 13.81
C TYR A 133 -10.27 14.56 15.13
N LYS A 134 -11.28 14.02 15.82
CA LYS A 134 -11.83 14.52 17.09
C LYS A 134 -12.45 15.92 17.07
N SER A 135 -12.58 16.58 15.92
CA SER A 135 -13.12 17.94 15.88
C SER A 135 -14.62 17.97 16.11
N LYS A 136 -15.42 17.14 15.41
CA LYS A 136 -16.90 17.18 15.50
C LYS A 136 -17.56 15.80 15.62
N ASN A 137 -16.83 14.74 15.90
CA ASN A 137 -17.35 13.34 15.91
C ASN A 137 -18.06 12.91 14.61
N ILE A 138 -17.71 13.56 13.49
CA ILE A 138 -18.24 13.26 12.18
C ILE A 138 -17.23 12.39 11.45
N SER A 139 -17.69 11.24 10.95
CA SER A 139 -16.81 10.33 10.19
C SER A 139 -17.59 9.55 9.15
N VAL A 140 -16.91 9.18 8.07
CA VAL A 140 -17.44 8.35 6.99
C VAL A 140 -16.54 7.12 6.84
N LYS A 141 -17.15 5.94 6.88
CA LYS A 141 -16.43 4.67 6.68
C LYS A 141 -16.34 4.33 5.21
N SER A 142 -15.23 3.70 4.83
CA SER A 142 -15.03 3.16 3.50
C SER A 142 -15.63 1.76 3.32
N ASN A 143 -15.52 1.23 2.10
CA ASN A 143 -15.62 -0.21 1.86
C ASN A 143 -14.51 -0.96 2.61
N ARG A 144 -14.72 -2.28 2.72
CA ARG A 144 -13.72 -3.20 3.29
C ARG A 144 -12.79 -3.72 2.20
N LEU A 145 -11.47 -3.78 2.51
CA LEU A 145 -10.46 -4.48 1.72
C LEU A 145 -9.93 -5.70 2.48
N THR A 146 -9.57 -6.73 1.72
CA THR A 146 -8.83 -7.87 2.25
C THR A 146 -7.34 -7.64 2.02
N LEU A 147 -6.57 -7.54 3.11
CA LEU A 147 -5.11 -7.41 3.10
C LEU A 147 -4.50 -8.80 3.36
N GLU A 148 -3.86 -9.37 2.36
CA GLU A 148 -3.11 -10.62 2.49
C GLU A 148 -1.63 -10.32 2.73
N VAL A 149 -1.15 -10.66 3.93
CA VAL A 149 0.26 -10.61 4.28
C VAL A 149 0.78 -12.04 4.35
N ARG A 150 1.61 -12.41 3.38
CA ARG A 150 2.19 -13.76 3.29
C ARG A 150 3.44 -13.87 4.15
N PRO A 151 3.78 -15.06 4.66
CA PRO A 151 5.06 -15.25 5.33
C PRO A 151 6.18 -14.92 4.35
N SER A 152 7.21 -14.24 4.86
CA SER A 152 8.46 -14.07 4.08
C SER A 152 8.96 -15.43 3.64
N PRO A 153 9.52 -15.55 2.45
CA PRO A 153 10.23 -16.77 2.05
C PRO A 153 11.19 -17.12 3.18
N SER A 154 11.07 -18.35 3.71
CA SER A 154 11.77 -18.73 4.93
C SER A 154 13.28 -18.54 4.76
N ALA A 155 13.98 -18.14 5.83
CA ALA A 155 15.44 -18.08 5.87
C ALA A 155 16.10 -19.42 5.51
N ALA A 156 15.37 -20.55 5.64
CA ALA A 156 15.81 -21.85 5.16
C ALA A 156 15.86 -21.93 3.62
N ALA A 157 14.99 -21.18 2.91
CA ALA A 157 15.10 -21.00 1.46
C ALA A 157 16.10 -19.90 1.09
N SER A 158 16.39 -18.98 2.02
CA SER A 158 17.39 -17.91 1.86
C SER A 158 18.79 -18.35 2.35
N SER A 159 18.89 -19.40 3.15
CA SER A 159 20.16 -19.93 3.70
C SER A 159 20.83 -20.98 2.82
N ALA A 160 20.30 -21.19 1.61
CA ALA A 160 21.07 -21.88 0.60
C ALA A 160 22.24 -20.98 0.20
N ILE A 161 23.33 -21.07 1.01
CA ILE A 161 24.69 -20.64 0.76
C ILE A 161 24.98 -19.15 1.04
N PRO A 162 25.75 -18.84 2.11
CA PRO A 162 26.46 -17.58 2.14
C PRO A 162 27.52 -17.61 1.04
N VAL A 163 27.39 -16.70 0.08
CA VAL A 163 28.44 -16.47 -0.92
C VAL A 163 29.64 -15.83 -0.22
N SER A 164 30.54 -16.68 0.28
CA SER A 164 31.87 -16.24 0.66
C SER A 164 32.68 -16.09 -0.64
N GLY A 165 33.12 -14.87 -0.93
CA GLY A 165 33.84 -14.55 -2.16
C GLY A 165 35.04 -15.43 -2.37
N GLY A 166 34.95 -16.33 -3.32
CA GLY A 166 36.01 -17.16 -3.87
C GLY A 166 35.71 -17.38 -5.33
N ALA A 167 36.68 -17.16 -6.18
CA ALA A 167 36.60 -17.25 -7.63
C ALA A 167 35.94 -18.57 -8.08
N MET A 168 34.84 -18.47 -8.90
CA MET A 168 33.98 -19.50 -9.47
C MET A 168 32.73 -19.84 -8.66
N ASP A 169 32.04 -18.85 -8.12
CA ASP A 169 30.69 -19.06 -7.59
C ASP A 169 29.67 -19.13 -8.72
N THR A 170 29.13 -20.33 -8.92
CA THR A 170 27.94 -20.54 -9.74
C THR A 170 26.79 -19.80 -9.08
N LEU A 171 26.30 -18.73 -9.69
CA LEU A 171 25.13 -18.00 -9.21
C LEU A 171 23.96 -18.99 -9.09
N ALA A 172 23.40 -19.14 -7.89
CA ALA A 172 22.25 -20.00 -7.63
C ALA A 172 21.00 -19.14 -7.39
N PRO A 173 19.82 -19.55 -7.90
CA PRO A 173 18.56 -18.83 -7.64
C PRO A 173 18.25 -18.82 -6.15
N GLN A 174 17.95 -17.65 -5.61
CA GLN A 174 17.52 -17.48 -4.23
C GLN A 174 15.98 -17.52 -4.15
N ALA A 175 15.44 -18.08 -3.08
CA ALA A 175 14.00 -18.06 -2.83
C ALA A 175 13.56 -16.68 -2.31
N ILE A 176 13.36 -15.75 -3.23
CA ILE A 176 12.88 -14.40 -2.96
C ILE A 176 11.43 -14.24 -3.44
N SER A 177 10.76 -13.19 -2.98
CA SER A 177 9.39 -12.91 -3.41
C SER A 177 9.32 -12.59 -4.91
N PRO A 178 8.19 -12.90 -5.60
CA PRO A 178 8.06 -12.69 -7.03
C PRO A 178 8.33 -11.26 -7.50
N ASP A 179 7.93 -10.27 -6.71
CA ASP A 179 8.19 -8.86 -6.98
C ASP A 179 9.69 -8.53 -6.92
N LYS A 180 10.42 -9.12 -5.97
CA LYS A 180 11.88 -8.97 -5.88
C LYS A 180 12.62 -9.68 -7.03
N VAL A 181 12.11 -10.81 -7.52
CA VAL A 181 12.64 -11.47 -8.72
C VAL A 181 12.53 -10.53 -9.92
N VAL A 182 11.36 -9.91 -10.11
CA VAL A 182 11.15 -8.96 -11.21
C VAL A 182 12.07 -7.74 -11.09
N GLU A 183 12.17 -7.15 -9.89
CA GLU A 183 13.03 -6.01 -9.62
C GLU A 183 14.52 -6.32 -9.92
N GLN A 184 15.00 -7.46 -9.43
CA GLN A 184 16.38 -7.90 -9.68
C GLN A 184 16.63 -8.17 -11.16
N THR A 185 15.69 -8.82 -11.85
CA THR A 185 15.80 -9.09 -13.28
C THR A 185 15.88 -7.80 -14.10
N ILE A 186 15.03 -6.79 -13.79
CA ILE A 186 15.07 -5.49 -14.46
C ILE A 186 16.39 -4.78 -14.17
N THR A 187 16.82 -4.76 -12.90
CA THR A 187 18.08 -4.10 -12.49
C THR A 187 19.30 -4.77 -13.14
N ALA A 188 19.33 -6.09 -13.17
CA ALA A 188 20.41 -6.85 -13.82
C ALA A 188 20.50 -6.53 -15.32
N ARG A 189 19.36 -6.44 -16.00
CA ARG A 189 19.30 -6.02 -17.43
C ARG A 189 19.82 -4.60 -17.63
N GLN A 190 19.41 -3.66 -16.80
CA GLN A 190 19.84 -2.25 -16.88
C GLN A 190 21.35 -2.09 -16.69
N LYS A 191 21.95 -2.93 -15.84
CA LYS A 191 23.39 -2.95 -15.54
C LYS A 191 24.18 -3.88 -16.45
N SER A 192 23.54 -4.55 -17.41
CA SER A 192 24.14 -5.57 -18.30
C SER A 192 24.76 -6.77 -17.55
N HIS A 193 24.24 -7.10 -16.38
CA HIS A 193 24.62 -8.28 -15.61
C HIS A 193 23.83 -9.51 -16.08
N TRP A 194 24.23 -10.07 -17.22
CA TRP A 194 23.47 -11.12 -17.92
C TRP A 194 23.33 -12.41 -17.11
N ASP A 195 24.33 -12.78 -16.32
CA ASP A 195 24.29 -13.96 -15.46
C ASP A 195 23.18 -13.85 -14.39
N GLN A 196 23.03 -12.66 -13.78
CA GLN A 196 21.94 -12.37 -12.85
C GLN A 196 20.59 -12.24 -13.56
N TYR A 197 20.58 -11.72 -14.79
CA TYR A 197 19.36 -11.57 -15.58
C TYR A 197 18.71 -12.91 -15.90
N PHE A 198 19.49 -13.92 -16.27
CA PHE A 198 19.02 -15.26 -16.62
C PHE A 198 18.79 -16.17 -15.42
N LEU A 199 19.23 -15.79 -14.22
CA LEU A 199 19.20 -16.62 -13.02
C LEU A 199 17.80 -17.15 -12.65
N TYR A 200 16.76 -16.34 -12.88
CA TYR A 200 15.36 -16.67 -12.55
C TYR A 200 14.52 -16.98 -13.78
N MET A 201 15.14 -17.18 -14.95
CA MET A 201 14.44 -17.52 -16.19
C MET A 201 14.55 -19.00 -16.47
N ASP A 202 13.42 -19.66 -16.67
CA ASP A 202 13.38 -21.00 -17.25
C ASP A 202 13.62 -20.91 -18.77
N ILE A 203 14.91 -20.92 -19.14
CA ILE A 203 15.34 -20.81 -20.55
C ILE A 203 14.82 -21.98 -21.36
N GLU A 204 14.78 -23.18 -20.78
CA GLU A 204 14.30 -24.37 -21.48
C GLU A 204 12.83 -24.27 -21.83
N ALA A 205 11.96 -23.88 -20.88
CA ALA A 205 10.55 -23.65 -21.14
C ALA A 205 10.33 -22.52 -22.14
N LEU A 206 11.13 -21.47 -22.10
CA LEU A 206 11.05 -20.36 -23.04
C LEU A 206 11.42 -20.78 -24.48
N LEU A 207 12.46 -21.59 -24.64
CA LEU A 207 12.88 -22.14 -25.93
C LEU A 207 11.87 -23.14 -26.49
N GLN A 208 11.24 -23.95 -25.62
CA GLN A 208 10.17 -24.86 -26.04
C GLN A 208 8.94 -24.14 -26.58
N ARG A 209 8.58 -23.02 -25.96
CA ARG A 209 7.44 -22.18 -26.40
C ARG A 209 7.74 -21.36 -27.65
N ASN A 210 8.98 -21.18 -28.00
CA ASN A 210 9.39 -20.34 -29.14
C ASN A 210 10.40 -21.03 -30.05
N PRO A 211 9.93 -21.82 -31.04
CA PRO A 211 10.80 -22.60 -31.94
C PRO A 211 11.81 -21.77 -32.73
N THR A 212 11.48 -20.52 -33.02
CA THR A 212 12.37 -19.59 -33.75
C THR A 212 13.57 -19.19 -32.90
N LEU A 213 13.37 -18.95 -31.60
CA LEU A 213 14.46 -18.68 -30.65
C LEU A 213 15.35 -19.92 -30.45
N LYS A 214 14.76 -21.11 -30.41
CA LYS A 214 15.50 -22.36 -30.29
C LYS A 214 16.49 -22.56 -31.43
N LYS A 215 16.11 -22.26 -32.69
CA LYS A 215 16.99 -22.33 -33.86
C LYS A 215 18.14 -21.32 -33.76
N ARG A 216 17.88 -20.09 -33.31
CA ARG A 216 18.90 -19.06 -33.13
C ARG A 216 19.89 -19.42 -32.03
N TYR A 217 19.39 -19.93 -30.90
CA TYR A 217 20.23 -20.34 -29.77
C TYR A 217 21.17 -21.48 -30.14
N ALA A 218 20.67 -22.50 -30.84
CA ALA A 218 21.47 -23.62 -31.33
C ALA A 218 22.53 -23.25 -32.41
N ALA A 219 22.38 -22.07 -33.05
CA ALA A 219 23.36 -21.58 -34.03
C ALA A 219 24.52 -20.78 -33.39
N VAL A 220 24.41 -20.43 -32.09
CA VAL A 220 25.38 -19.60 -31.36
C VAL A 220 26.14 -20.45 -30.27
N SER A 221 25.61 -21.63 -29.92
CA SER A 221 26.25 -22.60 -29.02
C SER A 221 27.12 -23.55 -29.78
#